data_85be1b8da233dac9461d4183afaf5179
#
_entry.id   85be1b8da233dac9461d4183afaf5179
#
_cell.length_a   1.000
_cell.length_b   1.000
_cell.length_c   1.000
_cell.angle_alpha   90.00
_cell.angle_beta   90.00
_cell.angle_gamma   90.00
#
_symmetry.space_group_name_H-M   'P 1'
#
loop_
_entity.id
_entity.type
_entity.pdbx_description
1 polymer ?
#
loop_
_entity_poly.entity_id
_entity_poly.type
_entity_poly.pdbx_seq_one_letter_code
_entity_poly.pdbx_strand_id
1 'polypeptide(L)'
;MRSVFLSADRIAVLILAVVAIIAGITFRDYGLGWDDVTHLQYGDLLLSLYGSGFTDARALSFVNLHKYGGCFDMAAALAAKMLPFDVFETRRLVGAAVGLLGLFVTWRIGRRIGGPLAGLIALILLATCPLYYGHMFMNPKDAPFATAMAVMLLGLVRTFDEYPQPDPRTVALTGVGLGLAFGSRVLAGVAAPVALAALIFVLIAEGHGGNWRKASHRCGQFLAMLLPALGLGYLIMGLLWPWSLQSPLNPLYAAEYFDTFFEKPWQELYEGRLINVPDMPPSYLPHLFMLKLPEIMLALGLIGMVGALVATARGSLTFNRRASLLIVTLAAIFPVVLAMMARPALYNGLRHFIFVVPPFAALGGLAAAWIVKSVTTRRKVTLAALTTLFLGGIALPVSDMVRLHPYQYTNFNWLAGGVHGAQSDYMLDYWGLAFKQAAEELRNRLATSAQHPPAGRKWVVAICGPQASAEVELGPQFETTFNRKTADFALALGTFYCQHLQHPIMAEIVREDVVYARVYDLRGGPTPNLLTVPPP
;
A
#
# COMPACT_ATOMS: atom_id res chain seq x y z
N MET A 1 -15.11 7.61 -33.15
CA MET A 1 -14.87 7.71 -31.70
C MET A 1 -15.45 6.56 -30.88
N ARG A 2 -16.73 6.12 -31.03
CA ARG A 2 -17.29 4.99 -30.25
C ARG A 2 -16.48 3.68 -30.30
N SER A 3 -15.91 3.32 -31.44
CA SER A 3 -15.12 2.06 -31.59
C SER A 3 -13.79 2.06 -30.84
N VAL A 4 -13.10 3.21 -30.73
CA VAL A 4 -11.84 3.34 -29.97
C VAL A 4 -12.09 3.27 -28.45
N PHE A 5 -13.20 3.80 -27.99
CA PHE A 5 -13.57 3.78 -26.57
C PHE A 5 -13.98 2.38 -26.08
N LEU A 6 -14.66 1.59 -26.93
CA LEU A 6 -14.96 0.19 -26.63
C LEU A 6 -13.68 -0.66 -26.58
N SER A 7 -12.62 -0.25 -27.31
CA SER A 7 -11.33 -0.95 -27.25
C SER A 7 -10.57 -0.65 -25.95
N ALA A 8 -10.58 0.60 -25.44
CA ALA A 8 -9.84 0.94 -24.21
C ALA A 8 -10.37 0.20 -22.97
N ASP A 9 -11.70 0.10 -22.81
CA ASP A 9 -12.30 -0.66 -21.70
C ASP A 9 -12.02 -2.17 -21.83
N ARG A 10 -12.00 -2.73 -23.04
CA ARG A 10 -11.65 -4.14 -23.26
C ARG A 10 -10.19 -4.41 -22.95
N ILE A 11 -9.28 -3.50 -23.32
CA ILE A 11 -7.86 -3.59 -22.98
C ILE A 11 -7.68 -3.51 -21.46
N ALA A 12 -8.41 -2.63 -20.77
CA ALA A 12 -8.36 -2.53 -19.31
C ALA A 12 -8.78 -3.85 -18.63
N VAL A 13 -9.86 -4.49 -19.09
CA VAL A 13 -10.28 -5.80 -18.60
C VAL A 13 -9.23 -6.87 -18.87
N LEU A 14 -8.62 -6.87 -20.07
CA LEU A 14 -7.55 -7.81 -20.41
C LEU A 14 -6.33 -7.63 -19.49
N ILE A 15 -5.91 -6.38 -19.24
CA ILE A 15 -4.79 -6.08 -18.32
C ILE A 15 -5.11 -6.58 -16.91
N LEU A 16 -6.31 -6.31 -16.39
CA LEU A 16 -6.73 -6.84 -15.08
C LEU A 16 -6.69 -8.36 -15.04
N ALA A 17 -7.14 -9.04 -16.10
CA ALA A 17 -7.07 -10.50 -16.18
C ALA A 17 -5.62 -11.00 -16.22
N VAL A 18 -4.75 -10.36 -17.00
CA VAL A 18 -3.30 -10.71 -17.05
C VAL A 18 -2.65 -10.53 -15.69
N VAL A 19 -2.88 -9.40 -15.02
CA VAL A 19 -2.33 -9.15 -13.67
C VAL A 19 -2.88 -10.17 -12.66
N ALA A 20 -4.17 -10.52 -12.75
CA ALA A 20 -4.79 -11.54 -11.90
C ALA A 20 -4.15 -12.93 -12.11
N ILE A 21 -3.87 -13.30 -13.36
CA ILE A 21 -3.19 -14.56 -13.69
C ILE A 21 -1.77 -14.56 -13.12
N ILE A 22 -0.99 -13.49 -13.35
CA ILE A 22 0.38 -13.37 -12.82
C ILE A 22 0.34 -13.46 -11.29
N ALA A 23 -0.55 -12.73 -10.63
CA ALA A 23 -0.70 -12.77 -9.18
C ALA A 23 -1.09 -14.17 -8.68
N GLY A 24 -1.98 -14.87 -9.38
CA GLY A 24 -2.40 -16.23 -9.07
C GLY A 24 -1.31 -17.29 -9.28
N ILE A 25 -0.30 -17.03 -10.10
CA ILE A 25 0.86 -17.91 -10.29
C ILE A 25 1.95 -17.62 -9.25
N THR A 26 2.14 -16.35 -8.87
CA THR A 26 3.30 -15.88 -8.11
C THR A 26 3.03 -15.60 -6.63
N PHE A 27 1.78 -15.68 -6.14
CA PHE A 27 1.46 -15.33 -4.75
C PHE A 27 2.24 -16.14 -3.71
N ARG A 28 2.66 -17.35 -4.06
CA ARG A 28 3.46 -18.23 -3.21
C ARG A 28 4.92 -17.84 -3.08
N ASP A 29 5.43 -16.99 -3.95
CA ASP A 29 6.85 -16.62 -3.95
C ASP A 29 7.19 -15.63 -2.83
N TYR A 30 6.18 -14.89 -2.33
CA TYR A 30 6.37 -13.86 -1.31
C TYR A 30 6.53 -14.44 0.10
N GLY A 31 7.64 -14.09 0.75
CA GLY A 31 7.96 -14.48 2.12
C GLY A 31 7.15 -13.74 3.18
N LEU A 32 7.41 -14.08 4.45
CA LEU A 32 6.77 -13.48 5.62
C LEU A 32 7.58 -12.31 6.15
N GLY A 33 6.91 -11.28 6.62
CA GLY A 33 7.52 -10.10 7.21
C GLY A 33 7.17 -9.92 8.69
N TRP A 34 7.57 -8.77 9.26
CA TRP A 34 7.45 -8.47 10.68
C TRP A 34 6.06 -8.67 11.28
N ASP A 35 5.02 -8.34 10.54
CA ASP A 35 3.65 -8.24 11.06
C ASP A 35 2.81 -9.50 10.78
N ASP A 36 3.26 -10.42 9.90
CA ASP A 36 2.42 -11.49 9.37
C ASP A 36 1.85 -12.43 10.43
N VAL A 37 2.69 -12.91 11.35
CA VAL A 37 2.28 -13.85 12.41
C VAL A 37 1.28 -13.19 13.37
N THR A 38 1.53 -11.94 13.77
CA THR A 38 0.64 -11.21 14.68
C THR A 38 -0.72 -10.91 14.03
N HIS A 39 -0.70 -10.55 12.73
CA HIS A 39 -1.93 -10.34 11.98
C HIS A 39 -2.72 -11.62 11.73
N LEU A 40 -2.05 -12.77 11.54
CA LEU A 40 -2.72 -14.06 11.49
C LEU A 40 -3.50 -14.33 12.78
N GLN A 41 -2.83 -14.19 13.94
CA GLN A 41 -3.43 -14.39 15.25
C GLN A 41 -4.62 -13.45 15.47
N TYR A 42 -4.50 -12.18 15.06
CA TYR A 42 -5.60 -11.22 15.20
C TYR A 42 -6.82 -11.61 14.37
N GLY A 43 -6.63 -12.09 13.15
CA GLY A 43 -7.71 -12.59 12.29
C GLY A 43 -8.48 -13.75 12.95
N ASP A 44 -7.76 -14.72 13.52
CA ASP A 44 -8.37 -15.86 14.23
C ASP A 44 -9.12 -15.42 15.48
N LEU A 45 -8.57 -14.47 16.24
CA LEU A 45 -9.26 -13.91 17.41
C LEU A 45 -10.54 -13.15 17.03
N LEU A 46 -10.55 -12.42 15.92
CA LEU A 46 -11.77 -11.78 15.42
C LEU A 46 -12.82 -12.80 15.01
N LEU A 47 -12.45 -13.89 14.34
CA LEU A 47 -13.39 -14.97 14.02
C LEU A 47 -13.91 -15.65 15.29
N SER A 48 -13.07 -15.83 16.31
CA SER A 48 -13.48 -16.39 17.61
C SER A 48 -14.45 -15.46 18.35
N LEU A 49 -14.22 -14.14 18.31
CA LEU A 49 -15.12 -13.14 18.88
C LEU A 49 -16.55 -13.27 18.29
N TYR A 50 -16.66 -13.33 16.96
CA TYR A 50 -17.96 -13.46 16.30
C TYR A 50 -18.55 -14.87 16.46
N GLY A 51 -17.74 -15.91 16.32
CA GLY A 51 -18.17 -17.30 16.44
C GLY A 51 -18.65 -17.69 17.84
N SER A 52 -18.14 -17.02 18.88
CA SER A 52 -18.57 -17.23 20.27
C SER A 52 -19.76 -16.37 20.70
N GLY A 53 -20.34 -15.57 19.80
CA GLY A 53 -21.37 -14.59 20.16
C GLY A 53 -20.86 -13.52 21.12
N PHE A 54 -19.64 -13.03 20.91
CA PHE A 54 -18.94 -11.99 21.69
C PHE A 54 -18.51 -12.40 23.12
N THR A 55 -18.52 -13.68 23.44
CA THR A 55 -18.03 -14.16 24.76
C THR A 55 -16.52 -14.26 24.81
N ASP A 56 -15.85 -14.57 23.70
CA ASP A 56 -14.38 -14.51 23.58
C ASP A 56 -13.94 -13.12 23.16
N ALA A 57 -13.65 -12.26 24.13
CA ALA A 57 -13.32 -10.85 23.91
C ALA A 57 -11.82 -10.57 23.67
N ARG A 58 -10.96 -11.61 23.52
CA ARG A 58 -9.50 -11.44 23.37
C ARG A 58 -9.10 -10.53 22.20
N ALA A 59 -9.86 -10.54 21.10
CA ALA A 59 -9.63 -9.65 19.96
C ALA A 59 -9.70 -8.17 20.33
N LEU A 60 -10.51 -7.80 21.33
CA LEU A 60 -10.78 -6.40 21.72
C LEU A 60 -9.66 -5.77 22.56
N SER A 61 -8.63 -6.56 22.92
CA SER A 61 -7.46 -6.09 23.68
C SER A 61 -6.14 -6.68 23.16
N PHE A 62 -6.17 -7.33 21.98
CA PHE A 62 -5.01 -8.00 21.44
C PHE A 62 -3.94 -7.00 21.00
N VAL A 63 -2.83 -6.96 21.71
CA VAL A 63 -1.70 -6.03 21.55
C VAL A 63 -2.18 -4.61 21.21
N ASN A 64 -1.64 -3.97 20.18
CA ASN A 64 -2.15 -2.71 19.65
C ASN A 64 -3.04 -2.89 18.40
N LEU A 65 -3.25 -4.13 17.92
CA LEU A 65 -4.03 -4.41 16.71
C LEU A 65 -5.54 -4.14 16.92
N HIS A 66 -6.06 -4.24 18.14
CA HIS A 66 -7.44 -3.83 18.44
C HIS A 66 -7.73 -2.36 18.12
N LYS A 67 -6.70 -1.50 18.05
CA LYS A 67 -6.82 -0.07 17.66
C LYS A 67 -6.82 0.13 16.14
N TYR A 68 -6.63 -0.93 15.37
CA TYR A 68 -6.83 -0.99 13.92
C TYR A 68 -8.11 -1.76 13.60
N GLY A 69 -8.67 -1.49 12.42
CA GLY A 69 -9.72 -2.35 11.89
C GLY A 69 -9.15 -3.66 11.36
N GLY A 70 -9.87 -4.75 11.61
CA GLY A 70 -9.46 -6.11 11.24
C GLY A 70 -10.05 -6.62 9.93
N CYS A 71 -10.49 -5.74 9.04
CA CYS A 71 -11.16 -6.11 7.79
C CYS A 71 -10.40 -7.16 6.99
N PHE A 72 -9.12 -6.90 6.71
CA PHE A 72 -8.27 -7.81 5.95
C PHE A 72 -7.98 -9.10 6.72
N ASP A 73 -7.64 -9.00 7.99
CA ASP A 73 -7.25 -10.15 8.82
C ASP A 73 -8.40 -11.14 8.98
N MET A 74 -9.60 -10.64 9.24
CA MET A 74 -10.81 -11.47 9.33
C MET A 74 -11.15 -12.13 7.98
N ALA A 75 -11.07 -11.38 6.88
CA ALA A 75 -11.33 -11.93 5.55
C ALA A 75 -10.30 -13.02 5.17
N ALA A 76 -9.03 -12.79 5.47
CA ALA A 76 -7.96 -13.75 5.21
C ALA A 76 -8.07 -15.00 6.09
N ALA A 77 -8.41 -14.84 7.39
CA ALA A 77 -8.64 -15.97 8.29
C ALA A 77 -9.87 -16.80 7.88
N LEU A 78 -10.94 -16.15 7.40
CA LEU A 78 -12.11 -16.86 6.86
C LEU A 78 -11.75 -17.60 5.56
N ALA A 79 -11.02 -16.98 4.65
CA ALA A 79 -10.57 -17.60 3.41
C ALA A 79 -9.67 -18.81 3.67
N ALA A 80 -8.80 -18.76 4.69
CA ALA A 80 -7.92 -19.85 5.06
C ALA A 80 -8.68 -21.11 5.56
N LYS A 81 -9.93 -20.96 6.02
CA LYS A 81 -10.80 -22.09 6.37
C LYS A 81 -11.47 -22.74 5.15
N MET A 82 -11.45 -22.05 3.99
CA MET A 82 -12.17 -22.45 2.78
C MET A 82 -11.25 -22.89 1.65
N LEU A 83 -10.02 -22.39 1.62
CA LEU A 83 -9.08 -22.62 0.52
C LEU A 83 -8.06 -23.70 0.89
N PRO A 84 -7.60 -24.53 -0.09
CA PRO A 84 -6.69 -25.65 0.15
C PRO A 84 -5.21 -25.21 0.19
N PHE A 85 -4.92 -23.98 0.58
CA PHE A 85 -3.59 -23.43 0.67
C PHE A 85 -3.15 -23.27 2.12
N ASP A 86 -1.84 -23.15 2.35
CA ASP A 86 -1.32 -22.73 3.64
C ASP A 86 -1.93 -21.39 4.07
N VAL A 87 -2.00 -21.17 5.38
CA VAL A 87 -2.63 -19.96 5.94
C VAL A 87 -1.96 -18.67 5.45
N PHE A 88 -0.65 -18.66 5.32
CA PHE A 88 0.10 -17.50 4.85
C PHE A 88 -0.01 -17.34 3.32
N GLU A 89 0.05 -18.43 2.56
CA GLU A 89 -0.24 -18.43 1.12
C GLU A 89 -1.64 -17.86 0.84
N THR A 90 -2.63 -18.29 1.62
CA THR A 90 -4.01 -17.75 1.51
C THR A 90 -4.04 -16.25 1.78
N ARG A 91 -3.31 -15.77 2.78
CA ARG A 91 -3.21 -14.32 3.06
C ARG A 91 -2.58 -13.55 1.89
N ARG A 92 -1.57 -14.11 1.21
CA ARG A 92 -0.96 -13.53 -0.02
C ARG A 92 -1.98 -13.46 -1.15
N LEU A 93 -2.75 -14.52 -1.36
CA LEU A 93 -3.79 -14.57 -2.39
C LEU A 93 -4.92 -13.58 -2.12
N VAL A 94 -5.40 -13.48 -0.88
CA VAL A 94 -6.42 -12.48 -0.48
C VAL A 94 -5.87 -11.06 -0.64
N GLY A 95 -4.61 -10.82 -0.29
CA GLY A 95 -3.93 -9.55 -0.50
C GLY A 95 -3.89 -9.16 -1.98
N ALA A 96 -3.51 -10.12 -2.85
CA ALA A 96 -3.53 -9.94 -4.29
C ALA A 96 -4.93 -9.59 -4.81
N ALA A 97 -5.98 -10.28 -4.34
CA ALA A 97 -7.37 -9.99 -4.72
C ALA A 97 -7.80 -8.57 -4.30
N VAL A 98 -7.43 -8.14 -3.10
CA VAL A 98 -7.67 -6.78 -2.61
C VAL A 98 -6.89 -5.75 -3.44
N GLY A 99 -5.63 -6.03 -3.78
CA GLY A 99 -4.83 -5.17 -4.66
C GLY A 99 -5.44 -5.04 -6.06
N LEU A 100 -5.92 -6.14 -6.65
CA LEU A 100 -6.64 -6.15 -7.93
C LEU A 100 -7.93 -5.32 -7.87
N LEU A 101 -8.67 -5.37 -6.76
CA LEU A 101 -9.81 -4.48 -6.55
C LEU A 101 -9.37 -3.01 -6.57
N GLY A 102 -8.24 -2.67 -5.95
CA GLY A 102 -7.68 -1.32 -5.99
C GLY A 102 -7.31 -0.86 -7.41
N LEU A 103 -6.72 -1.75 -8.22
CA LEU A 103 -6.47 -1.51 -9.66
C LEU A 103 -7.78 -1.24 -10.41
N PHE A 104 -8.79 -2.09 -10.22
CA PHE A 104 -10.11 -1.92 -10.81
C PHE A 104 -10.76 -0.58 -10.43
N VAL A 105 -10.73 -0.23 -9.15
CA VAL A 105 -11.32 1.03 -8.65
C VAL A 105 -10.57 2.23 -9.21
N THR A 106 -9.25 2.18 -9.31
CA THR A 106 -8.44 3.25 -9.90
C THR A 106 -8.76 3.44 -11.38
N TRP A 107 -8.92 2.35 -12.14
CA TRP A 107 -9.45 2.40 -13.50
C TRP A 107 -10.79 3.14 -13.55
N ARG A 108 -11.72 2.82 -12.64
CA ARG A 108 -13.05 3.46 -12.59
C ARG A 108 -12.98 4.94 -12.24
N ILE A 109 -12.08 5.34 -11.33
CA ILE A 109 -11.83 6.77 -11.01
C ILE A 109 -11.31 7.49 -12.25
N GLY A 110 -10.22 7.02 -12.85
CA GLY A 110 -9.64 7.63 -14.05
C GLY A 110 -10.66 7.72 -15.20
N ARG A 111 -11.43 6.63 -15.40
CA ARG A 111 -12.51 6.60 -16.40
C ARG A 111 -13.62 7.64 -16.13
N ARG A 112 -13.95 7.82 -14.86
CA ARG A 112 -14.96 8.82 -14.46
C ARG A 112 -14.45 10.24 -14.68
N ILE A 113 -13.20 10.55 -14.32
CA ILE A 113 -12.63 11.90 -14.42
C ILE A 113 -12.07 12.26 -15.80
N GLY A 114 -11.70 11.34 -16.68
CA GLY A 114 -11.03 11.61 -17.95
C GLY A 114 -11.54 10.80 -19.14
N GLY A 115 -12.51 9.89 -18.91
CA GLY A 115 -13.04 8.97 -19.93
C GLY A 115 -12.25 7.67 -20.06
N PRO A 116 -12.60 6.79 -21.02
CA PRO A 116 -12.06 5.42 -21.11
C PRO A 116 -10.53 5.36 -21.24
N LEU A 117 -9.92 6.27 -22.00
CA LEU A 117 -8.46 6.31 -22.15
C LEU A 117 -7.76 6.69 -20.83
N ALA A 118 -8.30 7.70 -20.11
CA ALA A 118 -7.74 8.10 -18.82
C ALA A 118 -7.82 6.95 -17.81
N GLY A 119 -8.91 6.19 -17.80
CA GLY A 119 -9.03 5.01 -16.95
C GLY A 119 -8.02 3.93 -17.31
N LEU A 120 -7.88 3.60 -18.59
CA LEU A 120 -6.90 2.61 -19.07
C LEU A 120 -5.47 2.99 -18.65
N ILE A 121 -5.07 4.23 -18.88
CA ILE A 121 -3.71 4.70 -18.53
C ILE A 121 -3.54 4.71 -17.00
N ALA A 122 -4.53 5.14 -16.23
CA ALA A 122 -4.48 5.08 -14.76
C ALA A 122 -4.27 3.66 -14.24
N LEU A 123 -4.96 2.67 -14.83
CA LEU A 123 -4.77 1.25 -14.53
C LEU A 123 -3.35 0.79 -14.85
N ILE A 124 -2.83 1.12 -16.04
CA ILE A 124 -1.47 0.72 -16.45
C ILE A 124 -0.45 1.32 -15.48
N LEU A 125 -0.52 2.63 -15.19
CA LEU A 125 0.40 3.30 -14.29
C LEU A 125 0.43 2.67 -12.89
N LEU A 126 -0.74 2.30 -12.35
CA LEU A 126 -0.79 1.68 -11.02
C LEU A 126 -0.37 0.21 -11.05
N ALA A 127 -0.75 -0.55 -12.09
CA ALA A 127 -0.38 -1.96 -12.24
C ALA A 127 1.13 -2.16 -12.44
N THR A 128 1.80 -1.17 -13.04
CA THR A 128 3.26 -1.17 -13.26
C THR A 128 4.03 -0.34 -12.23
N CYS A 129 3.39 -0.01 -11.10
CA CYS A 129 4.05 0.63 -9.96
C CYS A 129 4.57 -0.45 -8.99
N PRO A 130 5.90 -0.68 -8.92
CA PRO A 130 6.49 -1.75 -8.11
C PRO A 130 6.11 -1.63 -6.62
N LEU A 131 6.02 -0.39 -6.10
CA LEU A 131 5.60 -0.10 -4.74
C LEU A 131 4.19 -0.66 -4.47
N TYR A 132 3.21 -0.32 -5.30
CA TYR A 132 1.83 -0.78 -5.12
C TYR A 132 1.72 -2.30 -5.30
N TYR A 133 2.31 -2.81 -6.39
CA TYR A 133 2.26 -4.23 -6.75
C TYR A 133 2.89 -5.12 -5.67
N GLY A 134 4.10 -4.78 -5.19
CA GLY A 134 4.77 -5.55 -4.15
C GLY A 134 3.98 -5.56 -2.83
N HIS A 135 3.47 -4.40 -2.42
CA HIS A 135 2.71 -4.28 -1.17
C HIS A 135 1.39 -5.05 -1.17
N MET A 136 0.75 -5.30 -2.31
CA MET A 136 -0.51 -6.03 -2.34
C MET A 136 -0.39 -7.49 -1.84
N PHE A 137 0.79 -8.09 -1.93
CA PHE A 137 1.01 -9.46 -1.44
C PHE A 137 1.40 -9.51 0.03
N MET A 138 2.21 -8.57 0.50
CA MET A 138 2.92 -8.72 1.76
C MET A 138 2.44 -7.80 2.90
N ASN A 139 1.69 -6.75 2.59
CA ASN A 139 1.30 -5.76 3.59
C ASN A 139 -0.17 -5.92 4.00
N PRO A 140 -0.46 -6.51 5.18
CA PRO A 140 -1.83 -6.79 5.62
C PRO A 140 -2.60 -5.54 6.07
N LYS A 141 -1.95 -4.39 6.20
CA LYS A 141 -2.54 -3.14 6.72
C LYS A 141 -2.68 -2.06 5.66
N ASP A 142 -1.54 -1.63 5.10
CA ASP A 142 -1.48 -0.39 4.32
C ASP A 142 -1.99 -0.60 2.89
N ALA A 143 -1.78 -1.78 2.28
CA ALA A 143 -2.30 -2.08 0.95
C ALA A 143 -3.82 -2.26 0.92
N PRO A 144 -4.45 -3.03 1.85
CA PRO A 144 -5.90 -3.06 1.97
C PRO A 144 -6.52 -1.70 2.28
N PHE A 145 -5.88 -0.90 3.13
CA PHE A 145 -6.30 0.47 3.40
C PHE A 145 -6.25 1.34 2.15
N ALA A 146 -5.20 1.24 1.33
CA ALA A 146 -5.12 1.99 0.07
C ALA A 146 -6.27 1.65 -0.89
N THR A 147 -6.64 0.37 -0.97
CA THR A 147 -7.81 -0.06 -1.75
C THR A 147 -9.11 0.49 -1.18
N ALA A 148 -9.31 0.43 0.13
CA ALA A 148 -10.48 0.97 0.80
C ALA A 148 -10.63 2.49 0.59
N MET A 149 -9.52 3.24 0.69
CA MET A 149 -9.47 4.68 0.39
C MET A 149 -9.81 4.97 -1.08
N ALA A 150 -9.35 4.13 -2.02
CA ALA A 150 -9.72 4.28 -3.44
C ALA A 150 -11.22 4.03 -3.67
N VAL A 151 -11.84 3.03 -2.99
CA VAL A 151 -13.30 2.79 -3.04
C VAL A 151 -14.06 4.00 -2.49
N MET A 152 -13.64 4.54 -1.34
CA MET A 152 -14.21 5.75 -0.77
C MET A 152 -14.07 6.95 -1.71
N LEU A 153 -12.90 7.13 -2.32
CA LEU A 153 -12.64 8.20 -3.28
C LEU A 153 -13.55 8.08 -4.51
N LEU A 154 -13.75 6.87 -5.05
CA LEU A 154 -14.70 6.65 -6.15
C LEU A 154 -16.13 7.03 -5.75
N GLY A 155 -16.54 6.68 -4.53
CA GLY A 155 -17.82 7.10 -3.95
C GLY A 155 -17.95 8.62 -3.92
N LEU A 156 -16.98 9.32 -3.34
CA LEU A 156 -16.95 10.78 -3.25
C LEU A 156 -16.97 11.45 -4.64
N VAL A 157 -16.12 10.99 -5.58
CA VAL A 157 -16.09 11.51 -6.95
C VAL A 157 -17.46 11.41 -7.62
N ARG A 158 -18.15 10.26 -7.48
CA ARG A 158 -19.49 10.08 -8.03
C ARG A 158 -20.53 10.95 -7.33
N THR A 159 -20.48 11.03 -6.01
CA THR A 159 -21.38 11.83 -5.18
C THR A 159 -21.37 13.29 -5.61
N PHE A 160 -20.18 13.89 -5.79
CA PHE A 160 -20.08 15.28 -6.22
C PHE A 160 -20.35 15.49 -7.71
N ASP A 161 -20.08 14.52 -8.56
CA ASP A 161 -20.42 14.56 -9.99
C ASP A 161 -21.96 14.54 -10.19
N GLU A 162 -22.67 13.90 -9.26
CA GLU A 162 -24.13 13.76 -9.25
C GLU A 162 -24.84 14.81 -8.35
N TYR A 163 -24.08 15.76 -7.77
CA TYR A 163 -24.65 16.85 -6.96
C TYR A 163 -25.73 17.62 -7.74
N PRO A 164 -26.89 18.00 -7.13
CA PRO A 164 -27.21 17.89 -5.70
C PRO A 164 -28.02 16.63 -5.34
N GLN A 165 -28.23 15.70 -6.26
CA GLN A 165 -29.09 14.53 -6.08
C GLN A 165 -28.32 13.26 -6.50
N PRO A 166 -27.42 12.73 -5.62
CA PRO A 166 -26.69 11.49 -5.89
C PRO A 166 -27.66 10.30 -5.98
N ASP A 167 -27.35 9.40 -6.94
CA ASP A 167 -28.09 8.13 -7.09
C ASP A 167 -27.93 7.27 -5.81
N PRO A 168 -28.97 6.54 -5.37
CA PRO A 168 -28.90 5.67 -4.20
C PRO A 168 -27.74 4.67 -4.23
N ARG A 169 -27.36 4.16 -5.41
CA ARG A 169 -26.18 3.28 -5.57
C ARG A 169 -24.88 4.03 -5.30
N THR A 170 -24.81 5.31 -5.64
CA THR A 170 -23.67 6.17 -5.32
C THR A 170 -23.58 6.44 -3.83
N VAL A 171 -24.71 6.70 -3.17
CA VAL A 171 -24.81 6.84 -1.71
C VAL A 171 -24.35 5.56 -1.02
N ALA A 172 -24.83 4.40 -1.47
CA ALA A 172 -24.41 3.09 -0.94
C ALA A 172 -22.90 2.85 -1.14
N LEU A 173 -22.35 3.12 -2.36
CA LEU A 173 -20.92 3.00 -2.63
C LEU A 173 -20.08 3.88 -1.71
N THR A 174 -20.52 5.12 -1.46
CA THR A 174 -19.85 6.04 -0.53
C THR A 174 -19.86 5.49 0.89
N GLY A 175 -21.00 4.95 1.35
CA GLY A 175 -21.12 4.31 2.66
C GLY A 175 -20.22 3.08 2.79
N VAL A 176 -20.19 2.21 1.78
CA VAL A 176 -19.28 1.06 1.75
C VAL A 176 -17.81 1.52 1.81
N GLY A 177 -17.44 2.51 1.00
CA GLY A 177 -16.08 3.07 1.00
C GLY A 177 -15.68 3.65 2.36
N LEU A 178 -16.57 4.42 3.00
CA LEU A 178 -16.38 4.93 4.36
C LEU A 178 -16.15 3.80 5.36
N GLY A 179 -17.03 2.80 5.36
CA GLY A 179 -16.96 1.68 6.28
C GLY A 179 -15.70 0.85 6.12
N LEU A 180 -15.29 0.55 4.88
CA LEU A 180 -14.04 -0.18 4.59
C LEU A 180 -12.80 0.63 5.02
N ALA A 181 -12.77 1.93 4.73
CA ALA A 181 -11.62 2.77 5.03
C ALA A 181 -11.43 2.95 6.55
N PHE A 182 -12.48 3.34 7.29
CA PHE A 182 -12.42 3.45 8.75
C PHE A 182 -12.32 2.08 9.43
N GLY A 183 -12.96 1.04 8.88
CA GLY A 183 -12.81 -0.35 9.32
C GLY A 183 -11.45 -0.97 9.01
N SER A 184 -10.53 -0.22 8.40
CA SER A 184 -9.12 -0.58 8.21
C SER A 184 -8.22 0.28 9.09
N ARG A 185 -8.32 1.62 9.01
CA ARG A 185 -7.46 2.56 9.77
C ARG A 185 -8.18 3.88 10.04
N VAL A 186 -7.98 4.42 11.23
CA VAL A 186 -8.50 5.74 11.62
C VAL A 186 -7.96 6.87 10.73
N LEU A 187 -6.82 6.70 10.08
CA LEU A 187 -6.24 7.61 9.09
C LEU A 187 -7.21 7.94 7.94
N ALA A 188 -8.27 7.15 7.72
CA ALA A 188 -9.35 7.46 6.77
C ALA A 188 -9.99 8.85 7.01
N GLY A 189 -9.87 9.38 8.24
CA GLY A 189 -10.30 10.72 8.60
C GLY A 189 -9.70 11.85 7.73
N VAL A 190 -8.56 11.63 7.08
CA VAL A 190 -7.96 12.62 6.13
C VAL A 190 -8.86 12.91 4.92
N ALA A 191 -9.85 12.06 4.63
CA ALA A 191 -10.83 12.31 3.58
C ALA A 191 -11.86 13.37 3.94
N ALA A 192 -12.11 13.61 5.24
CA ALA A 192 -13.12 14.59 5.67
C ALA A 192 -12.77 16.04 5.26
N PRO A 193 -11.54 16.56 5.47
CA PRO A 193 -11.15 17.87 4.95
C PRO A 193 -11.25 17.97 3.42
N VAL A 194 -10.94 16.88 2.71
CA VAL A 194 -11.04 16.85 1.24
C VAL A 194 -12.49 16.97 0.78
N ALA A 195 -13.40 16.22 1.40
CA ALA A 195 -14.84 16.29 1.12
C ALA A 195 -15.42 17.67 1.50
N LEU A 196 -15.01 18.23 2.64
CA LEU A 196 -15.41 19.56 3.09
C LEU A 196 -14.96 20.66 2.12
N ALA A 197 -13.70 20.61 1.65
CA ALA A 197 -13.19 21.56 0.66
C ALA A 197 -14.00 21.52 -0.64
N ALA A 198 -14.37 20.34 -1.12
CA ALA A 198 -15.22 20.18 -2.29
C ALA A 198 -16.63 20.70 -2.05
N LEU A 199 -17.20 20.49 -0.86
CA LEU A 199 -18.51 21.01 -0.47
C LEU A 199 -18.53 22.54 -0.44
N ILE A 200 -17.53 23.14 0.18
CA ILE A 200 -17.35 24.60 0.21
C ILE A 200 -17.21 25.14 -1.21
N PHE A 201 -16.38 24.46 -2.05
CA PHE A 201 -16.21 24.85 -3.45
C PHE A 201 -17.54 24.86 -4.21
N VAL A 202 -18.36 23.80 -4.08
CA VAL A 202 -19.66 23.70 -4.75
C VAL A 202 -20.61 24.78 -4.23
N LEU A 203 -20.68 25.01 -2.92
CA LEU A 203 -21.53 26.05 -2.32
C LEU A 203 -21.16 27.45 -2.84
N ILE A 204 -19.86 27.77 -2.90
CA ILE A 204 -19.38 29.05 -3.44
C ILE A 204 -19.69 29.15 -4.94
N ALA A 205 -19.37 28.10 -5.72
CA ALA A 205 -19.59 28.12 -7.17
C ALA A 205 -21.06 28.29 -7.56
N GLU A 206 -21.97 27.69 -6.80
CA GLU A 206 -23.43 27.83 -7.00
C GLU A 206 -23.96 29.18 -6.48
N GLY A 207 -23.41 29.66 -5.34
CA GLY A 207 -23.81 30.93 -4.72
C GLY A 207 -23.39 32.18 -5.50
N HIS A 208 -22.29 32.12 -6.27
CA HIS A 208 -21.79 33.23 -7.09
C HIS A 208 -22.80 33.74 -8.15
N GLY A 209 -23.81 32.91 -8.50
CA GLY A 209 -24.94 33.34 -9.33
C GLY A 209 -25.96 34.27 -8.61
N GLY A 210 -25.68 34.72 -7.39
CA GLY A 210 -26.47 35.68 -6.62
C GLY A 210 -27.60 35.10 -5.75
N ASN A 211 -27.77 33.76 -5.72
CA ASN A 211 -28.81 33.11 -4.93
C ASN A 211 -28.27 32.16 -3.87
N TRP A 212 -27.60 32.71 -2.86
CA TRP A 212 -26.99 31.95 -1.75
C TRP A 212 -28.02 31.11 -0.95
N ARG A 213 -29.27 31.62 -0.81
CA ARG A 213 -30.35 30.90 -0.13
C ARG A 213 -30.68 29.60 -0.85
N LYS A 214 -30.73 29.62 -2.19
CA LYS A 214 -30.99 28.43 -3.01
C LYS A 214 -29.79 27.47 -2.95
N ALA A 215 -28.55 27.98 -3.06
CA ALA A 215 -27.34 27.19 -2.96
C ALA A 215 -27.27 26.48 -1.60
N SER A 216 -27.48 27.18 -0.48
CA SER A 216 -27.51 26.60 0.85
C SER A 216 -28.60 25.54 1.03
N HIS A 217 -29.78 25.76 0.50
CA HIS A 217 -30.88 24.79 0.55
C HIS A 217 -30.54 23.50 -0.22
N ARG A 218 -29.97 23.60 -1.43
CA ARG A 218 -29.53 22.44 -2.23
C ARG A 218 -28.37 21.69 -1.56
N CYS A 219 -27.41 22.42 -0.99
CA CYS A 219 -26.34 21.85 -0.20
C CYS A 219 -26.87 21.07 1.03
N GLY A 220 -27.86 21.64 1.74
CA GLY A 220 -28.53 20.98 2.85
C GLY A 220 -29.27 19.70 2.42
N GLN A 221 -30.00 19.74 1.29
CA GLN A 221 -30.63 18.55 0.70
C GLN A 221 -29.60 17.47 0.33
N PHE A 222 -28.51 17.87 -0.31
CA PHE A 222 -27.42 16.97 -0.65
C PHE A 222 -26.85 16.29 0.58
N LEU A 223 -26.56 17.03 1.65
CA LEU A 223 -26.06 16.46 2.90
C LEU A 223 -27.07 15.49 3.55
N ALA A 224 -28.36 15.85 3.51
CA ALA A 224 -29.41 14.96 4.01
C ALA A 224 -29.47 13.63 3.23
N MET A 225 -29.29 13.68 1.91
CA MET A 225 -29.22 12.46 1.08
C MET A 225 -27.99 11.59 1.35
N LEU A 226 -26.94 12.12 1.98
CA LEU A 226 -25.74 11.37 2.37
C LEU A 226 -25.83 10.74 3.77
N LEU A 227 -26.85 11.05 4.57
CA LEU A 227 -27.04 10.45 5.90
C LEU A 227 -27.07 8.91 5.85
N PRO A 228 -27.75 8.25 4.87
CA PRO A 228 -27.70 6.79 4.76
C PRO A 228 -26.28 6.25 4.50
N ALA A 229 -25.42 6.99 3.79
CA ALA A 229 -24.03 6.60 3.60
C ALA A 229 -23.24 6.60 4.91
N LEU A 230 -23.48 7.60 5.77
CA LEU A 230 -22.85 7.65 7.11
C LEU A 230 -23.32 6.49 7.98
N GLY A 231 -24.63 6.18 8.00
CA GLY A 231 -25.19 5.05 8.74
C GLY A 231 -24.63 3.71 8.25
N LEU A 232 -24.59 3.48 6.94
CA LEU A 232 -24.01 2.27 6.35
C LEU A 232 -22.51 2.18 6.63
N GLY A 233 -21.78 3.29 6.51
CA GLY A 233 -20.34 3.36 6.80
C GLY A 233 -20.05 3.01 8.26
N TYR A 234 -20.84 3.55 9.20
CA TYR A 234 -20.70 3.25 10.63
C TYR A 234 -20.97 1.76 10.93
N LEU A 235 -22.00 1.17 10.34
CA LEU A 235 -22.30 -0.25 10.48
C LEU A 235 -21.16 -1.13 9.96
N ILE A 236 -20.66 -0.86 8.75
CA ILE A 236 -19.55 -1.62 8.17
C ILE A 236 -18.28 -1.43 9.00
N MET A 237 -17.95 -0.19 9.41
CA MET A 237 -16.83 0.08 10.29
C MET A 237 -16.93 -0.75 11.58
N GLY A 238 -18.07 -0.76 12.23
CA GLY A 238 -18.27 -1.50 13.47
C GLY A 238 -18.15 -3.01 13.31
N LEU A 239 -18.63 -3.56 12.19
CA LEU A 239 -18.46 -4.98 11.86
C LEU A 239 -16.99 -5.35 11.59
N LEU A 240 -16.23 -4.46 11.00
CA LEU A 240 -14.83 -4.71 10.66
C LEU A 240 -13.85 -4.30 11.75
N TRP A 241 -14.30 -3.44 12.65
CA TRP A 241 -13.52 -2.91 13.77
C TRP A 241 -14.38 -2.90 15.06
N PRO A 242 -14.67 -4.08 15.64
CA PRO A 242 -15.62 -4.21 16.76
C PRO A 242 -15.23 -3.42 18.02
N TRP A 243 -13.94 -3.19 18.26
CA TRP A 243 -13.48 -2.33 19.34
C TRP A 243 -13.99 -0.88 19.22
N SER A 244 -14.19 -0.37 17.99
CA SER A 244 -14.73 0.97 17.77
C SER A 244 -16.15 1.17 18.29
N LEU A 245 -16.91 0.08 18.48
CA LEU A 245 -18.28 0.12 19.01
C LEU A 245 -18.35 0.06 20.53
N GLN A 246 -17.27 -0.32 21.24
CA GLN A 246 -17.27 -0.38 22.71
C GLN A 246 -17.42 1.02 23.34
N SER A 247 -16.93 2.05 22.66
CA SER A 247 -17.15 3.46 23.02
C SER A 247 -17.15 4.32 21.76
N PRO A 248 -18.06 5.30 21.62
CA PRO A 248 -18.10 6.23 20.49
C PRO A 248 -16.79 7.02 20.29
N LEU A 249 -15.98 7.17 21.34
CA LEU A 249 -14.71 7.89 21.32
C LEU A 249 -13.51 7.01 20.94
N ASN A 250 -13.68 5.68 20.85
CA ASN A 250 -12.58 4.78 20.53
C ASN A 250 -11.82 5.10 19.24
N PRO A 251 -12.48 5.53 18.13
CA PRO A 251 -11.75 5.98 16.96
C PRO A 251 -10.84 7.20 17.22
N LEU A 252 -11.24 8.12 18.11
CA LEU A 252 -10.41 9.27 18.50
C LEU A 252 -9.24 8.84 19.39
N TYR A 253 -9.48 7.93 20.35
CA TYR A 253 -8.39 7.34 21.16
C TYR A 253 -7.39 6.56 20.31
N ALA A 254 -7.84 5.88 19.24
CA ALA A 254 -6.93 5.26 18.30
C ALA A 254 -6.08 6.29 17.56
N ALA A 255 -6.67 7.42 17.12
CA ALA A 255 -5.94 8.50 16.46
C ALA A 255 -4.87 9.11 17.39
N GLU A 256 -5.22 9.41 18.64
CA GLU A 256 -4.30 9.91 19.67
C GLU A 256 -3.16 8.91 19.94
N TYR A 257 -3.47 7.62 20.06
CA TYR A 257 -2.46 6.58 20.26
C TYR A 257 -1.45 6.53 19.12
N PHE A 258 -1.87 6.65 17.87
CA PHE A 258 -0.96 6.60 16.72
C PHE A 258 -0.19 7.89 16.49
N ASP A 259 -0.64 9.01 17.03
CA ASP A 259 0.11 10.26 17.02
C ASP A 259 1.35 10.18 17.93
N THR A 260 1.26 9.44 19.03
CA THR A 260 2.32 9.26 20.04
C THR A 260 2.98 7.87 20.01
N PHE A 261 2.84 7.10 18.92
CA PHE A 261 3.16 5.67 18.85
C PHE A 261 4.62 5.31 19.13
N PHE A 262 5.58 6.21 18.90
CA PHE A 262 7.02 5.94 19.11
C PHE A 262 7.50 6.36 20.50
N GLU A 263 7.25 5.51 21.51
CA GLU A 263 7.82 5.67 22.86
C GLU A 263 9.30 5.31 22.91
N LYS A 264 9.77 4.43 22.00
CA LYS A 264 11.19 4.07 21.86
C LYS A 264 11.73 4.58 20.55
N PRO A 265 12.91 5.22 20.53
CA PRO A 265 13.50 5.72 19.30
C PRO A 265 13.84 4.54 18.37
N TRP A 266 13.14 4.44 17.26
CA TRP A 266 13.50 3.61 16.11
C TRP A 266 14.30 4.50 15.15
N GLN A 267 15.38 3.95 14.59
CA GLN A 267 16.18 4.64 13.58
C GLN A 267 15.83 4.11 12.19
N GLU A 268 15.78 5.01 11.24
CA GLU A 268 15.59 4.76 9.82
C GLU A 268 16.83 5.21 9.07
N LEU A 269 17.28 4.43 8.10
CA LEU A 269 18.33 4.86 7.18
C LEU A 269 17.72 5.76 6.11
N TYR A 270 18.12 7.02 6.09
CA TYR A 270 17.61 8.02 5.16
C TYR A 270 18.73 8.94 4.69
N GLU A 271 18.96 9.02 3.36
CA GLU A 271 20.06 9.76 2.73
C GLU A 271 21.43 9.42 3.33
N GLY A 272 21.69 8.11 3.52
CA GLY A 272 22.94 7.60 4.07
C GLY A 272 23.18 7.90 5.55
N ARG A 273 22.16 8.40 6.27
CA ARG A 273 22.24 8.74 7.69
C ARG A 273 21.20 7.99 8.49
N LEU A 274 21.54 7.62 9.71
CA LEU A 274 20.59 7.07 10.66
C LEU A 274 19.87 8.22 11.37
N ILE A 275 18.58 8.31 11.15
CA ILE A 275 17.73 9.35 11.72
C ILE A 275 16.71 8.67 12.64
N ASN A 276 16.53 9.22 13.85
CA ASN A 276 15.44 8.77 14.71
C ASN A 276 14.09 9.12 14.07
N VAL A 277 13.14 8.21 14.13
CA VAL A 277 11.83 8.40 13.48
C VAL A 277 11.13 9.70 13.86
N PRO A 278 11.14 10.17 15.14
CA PRO A 278 10.57 11.46 15.49
C PRO A 278 11.28 12.68 14.85
N ASP A 279 12.56 12.51 14.46
CA ASP A 279 13.39 13.59 13.90
C ASP A 279 13.36 13.63 12.38
N MET A 280 12.55 12.76 11.73
CA MET A 280 12.47 12.63 10.29
C MET A 280 12.11 13.99 9.63
N PRO A 281 12.85 14.41 8.56
CA PRO A 281 12.62 15.72 7.95
C PRO A 281 11.27 15.79 7.24
N PRO A 282 10.63 16.98 7.13
CA PRO A 282 9.38 17.15 6.40
C PRO A 282 9.46 16.72 4.92
N SER A 283 10.66 16.76 4.34
CA SER A 283 10.92 16.33 2.96
C SER A 283 10.87 14.83 2.75
N TYR A 284 10.83 14.00 3.80
CA TYR A 284 10.88 12.54 3.73
C TYR A 284 9.87 11.96 2.72
N LEU A 285 8.59 12.30 2.87
CA LEU A 285 7.56 11.77 1.96
C LEU A 285 7.71 12.26 0.52
N PRO A 286 7.75 13.57 0.22
CA PRO A 286 7.88 14.03 -1.15
C PRO A 286 9.18 13.55 -1.81
N HIS A 287 10.29 13.46 -1.07
CA HIS A 287 11.55 12.93 -1.55
C HIS A 287 11.40 11.44 -1.94
N LEU A 288 10.88 10.61 -1.04
CA LEU A 288 10.66 9.20 -1.34
C LEU A 288 9.63 8.96 -2.44
N PHE A 289 8.60 9.79 -2.58
CA PHE A 289 7.69 9.71 -3.73
C PHE A 289 8.44 9.94 -5.05
N MET A 290 9.38 10.88 -5.09
CA MET A 290 10.20 11.12 -6.28
C MET A 290 11.12 9.94 -6.61
N LEU A 291 11.63 9.20 -5.61
CA LEU A 291 12.59 8.13 -5.82
C LEU A 291 11.95 6.73 -5.97
N LYS A 292 10.72 6.54 -5.51
CA LYS A 292 10.06 5.22 -5.49
C LYS A 292 8.95 5.04 -6.53
N LEU A 293 8.39 6.13 -7.05
CA LEU A 293 7.40 6.03 -8.13
C LEU A 293 8.09 5.98 -9.50
N PRO A 294 7.57 5.20 -10.46
CA PRO A 294 8.08 5.21 -11.83
C PRO A 294 8.08 6.62 -12.44
N GLU A 295 9.10 6.98 -13.18
CA GLU A 295 9.29 8.33 -13.75
C GLU A 295 8.13 8.75 -14.64
N ILE A 296 7.61 7.83 -15.47
CA ILE A 296 6.46 8.09 -16.31
C ILE A 296 5.19 8.39 -15.49
N MET A 297 5.03 7.72 -14.36
CA MET A 297 3.93 7.96 -13.44
C MET A 297 4.10 9.31 -12.73
N LEU A 298 5.32 9.66 -12.31
CA LEU A 298 5.65 10.96 -11.73
C LEU A 298 5.35 12.09 -12.72
N ALA A 299 5.87 12.00 -13.93
CA ALA A 299 5.68 13.03 -14.95
C ALA A 299 4.19 13.24 -15.27
N LEU A 300 3.48 12.16 -15.58
CA LEU A 300 2.05 12.26 -15.92
C LEU A 300 1.20 12.65 -14.72
N GLY A 301 1.51 12.14 -13.52
CA GLY A 301 0.80 12.47 -12.29
C GLY A 301 0.91 13.96 -11.94
N LEU A 302 2.12 14.52 -12.00
CA LEU A 302 2.36 15.95 -11.76
C LEU A 302 1.66 16.84 -12.81
N ILE A 303 1.77 16.49 -14.09
CA ILE A 303 1.06 17.21 -15.17
C ILE A 303 -0.46 17.14 -14.94
N GLY A 304 -0.98 15.96 -14.57
CA GLY A 304 -2.40 15.77 -14.31
C GLY A 304 -2.88 16.56 -13.09
N MET A 305 -2.08 16.60 -12.04
CA MET A 305 -2.35 17.35 -10.82
C MET A 305 -2.43 18.86 -11.09
N VAL A 306 -1.42 19.43 -11.74
CA VAL A 306 -1.42 20.85 -12.12
C VAL A 306 -2.56 21.14 -13.09
N GLY A 307 -2.77 20.30 -14.10
CA GLY A 307 -3.85 20.46 -15.07
C GLY A 307 -5.24 20.40 -14.42
N ALA A 308 -5.46 19.52 -13.44
CA ALA A 308 -6.73 19.42 -12.71
C ALA A 308 -6.99 20.66 -11.84
N LEU A 309 -5.96 21.20 -11.15
CA LEU A 309 -6.06 22.45 -10.40
C LEU A 309 -6.42 23.64 -11.31
N VAL A 310 -5.74 23.75 -12.46
CA VAL A 310 -6.02 24.79 -13.45
C VAL A 310 -7.45 24.64 -14.03
N ALA A 311 -7.88 23.41 -14.33
CA ALA A 311 -9.24 23.16 -14.83
C ALA A 311 -10.31 23.46 -13.76
N THR A 312 -10.00 23.20 -12.49
CA THR A 312 -10.86 23.57 -11.36
C THR A 312 -10.98 25.10 -11.22
N ALA A 313 -9.90 25.85 -11.43
CA ALA A 313 -9.91 27.31 -11.32
C ALA A 313 -10.59 28.02 -12.50
N ARG A 314 -10.35 27.57 -13.75
CA ARG A 314 -10.74 28.28 -14.97
C ARG A 314 -12.23 28.33 -15.31
N GLY A 315 -13.08 27.55 -14.66
CA GLY A 315 -14.54 27.61 -14.84
C GLY A 315 -15.08 27.11 -16.21
N SER A 316 -14.25 26.53 -17.07
CA SER A 316 -14.67 25.99 -18.38
C SER A 316 -15.49 24.70 -18.30
N LEU A 317 -15.44 24.02 -17.15
CA LEU A 317 -16.20 22.81 -16.85
C LEU A 317 -17.37 23.14 -15.92
N THR A 318 -18.38 22.25 -15.87
CA THR A 318 -19.42 22.34 -14.85
C THR A 318 -18.82 22.29 -13.44
N PHE A 319 -19.47 22.97 -12.49
CA PHE A 319 -18.92 23.00 -11.12
C PHE A 319 -18.86 21.60 -10.47
N ASN A 320 -19.81 20.71 -10.77
CA ASN A 320 -19.78 19.32 -10.34
C ASN A 320 -18.49 18.62 -10.80
N ARG A 321 -18.15 18.80 -12.07
CA ARG A 321 -16.93 18.22 -12.65
C ARG A 321 -15.66 18.79 -12.04
N ARG A 322 -15.65 20.09 -11.78
CA ARG A 322 -14.56 20.79 -11.10
C ARG A 322 -14.39 20.28 -9.66
N ALA A 323 -15.50 20.05 -8.93
CA ALA A 323 -15.48 19.46 -7.60
C ALA A 323 -14.90 18.05 -7.61
N SER A 324 -15.28 17.20 -8.58
CA SER A 324 -14.72 15.85 -8.74
C SER A 324 -13.21 15.87 -9.00
N LEU A 325 -12.72 16.79 -9.84
CA LEU A 325 -11.28 16.97 -10.08
C LEU A 325 -10.56 17.47 -8.83
N LEU A 326 -11.15 18.40 -8.09
CA LEU A 326 -10.61 18.92 -6.84
C LEU A 326 -10.44 17.80 -5.79
N ILE A 327 -11.45 16.93 -5.65
CA ILE A 327 -11.41 15.79 -4.72
C ILE A 327 -10.24 14.85 -5.04
N VAL A 328 -10.09 14.43 -6.30
CA VAL A 328 -9.00 13.53 -6.69
C VAL A 328 -7.63 14.19 -6.48
N THR A 329 -7.53 15.48 -6.80
CA THR A 329 -6.29 16.24 -6.63
C THR A 329 -5.93 16.42 -5.16
N LEU A 330 -6.89 16.78 -4.32
CA LEU A 330 -6.67 16.90 -2.88
C LEU A 330 -6.38 15.54 -2.22
N ALA A 331 -7.03 14.46 -2.67
CA ALA A 331 -6.72 13.11 -2.18
C ALA A 331 -5.26 12.69 -2.47
N ALA A 332 -4.65 13.23 -3.54
CA ALA A 332 -3.24 12.98 -3.85
C ALA A 332 -2.27 13.90 -3.10
N ILE A 333 -2.64 15.16 -2.83
CA ILE A 333 -1.72 16.17 -2.28
C ILE A 333 -1.91 16.35 -0.77
N PHE A 334 -3.15 16.50 -0.31
CA PHE A 334 -3.46 16.94 1.05
C PHE A 334 -2.85 16.05 2.13
N PRO A 335 -2.91 14.70 2.05
CA PRO A 335 -2.31 13.84 3.07
C PRO A 335 -0.80 14.04 3.20
N VAL A 336 -0.11 14.25 2.07
CA VAL A 336 1.35 14.48 2.05
C VAL A 336 1.69 15.82 2.67
N VAL A 337 0.98 16.89 2.29
CA VAL A 337 1.18 18.23 2.88
C VAL A 337 0.85 18.21 4.37
N LEU A 338 -0.22 17.55 4.78
CA LEU A 338 -0.58 17.40 6.19
C LEU A 338 0.54 16.70 6.98
N ALA A 339 1.10 15.62 6.44
CA ALA A 339 2.19 14.90 7.08
C ALA A 339 3.48 15.74 7.18
N MET A 340 3.78 16.53 6.16
CA MET A 340 4.91 17.48 6.22
C MET A 340 4.75 18.52 7.35
N MET A 341 3.52 18.94 7.63
CA MET A 341 3.21 19.92 8.68
C MET A 341 3.11 19.28 10.06
N ALA A 342 2.41 18.15 10.17
CA ALA A 342 2.13 17.47 11.44
C ALA A 342 3.31 16.60 11.93
N ARG A 343 4.23 16.21 11.04
CA ARG A 343 5.41 15.38 11.33
C ARG A 343 5.08 14.10 12.11
N PRO A 344 4.15 13.25 11.63
CA PRO A 344 3.87 11.99 12.29
C PRO A 344 5.10 11.08 12.23
N ALA A 345 5.12 10.05 13.09
CA ALA A 345 6.16 9.04 13.07
C ALA A 345 6.16 8.26 11.74
N LEU A 346 7.13 8.56 10.85
CA LEU A 346 7.28 7.95 9.53
C LEU A 346 8.51 7.05 9.49
N TYR A 347 8.31 5.82 9.03
CA TYR A 347 9.37 4.81 8.93
C TYR A 347 8.99 3.74 7.89
N ASN A 348 9.99 2.97 7.47
CA ASN A 348 9.82 1.91 6.45
C ASN A 348 9.26 2.46 5.12
N GLY A 349 9.82 3.56 4.67
CA GLY A 349 9.51 4.14 3.37
C GLY A 349 8.09 4.71 3.24
N LEU A 350 7.49 4.54 2.07
CA LEU A 350 6.17 5.10 1.72
C LEU A 350 4.97 4.25 2.17
N ARG A 351 5.18 3.18 2.93
CA ARG A 351 4.11 2.19 3.20
C ARG A 351 2.82 2.81 3.75
N HIS A 352 2.93 3.77 4.66
CA HIS A 352 1.77 4.42 5.27
C HIS A 352 0.98 5.32 4.30
N PHE A 353 1.59 5.69 3.17
CA PHE A 353 1.05 6.61 2.18
C PHE A 353 0.76 5.95 0.81
N ILE A 354 0.73 4.62 0.74
CA ILE A 354 0.37 3.89 -0.50
C ILE A 354 -1.02 4.32 -1.00
N PHE A 355 -1.94 4.72 -0.12
CA PHE A 355 -3.28 5.18 -0.48
C PHE A 355 -3.30 6.48 -1.30
N VAL A 356 -2.20 7.21 -1.38
CA VAL A 356 -2.02 8.40 -2.24
C VAL A 356 -1.72 8.00 -3.69
N VAL A 357 -1.20 6.79 -3.91
CA VAL A 357 -0.76 6.33 -5.24
C VAL A 357 -1.93 6.14 -6.23
N PRO A 358 -3.08 5.53 -5.85
CA PRO A 358 -4.25 5.42 -6.73
C PRO A 358 -4.79 6.75 -7.27
N PRO A 359 -5.08 7.79 -6.46
CA PRO A 359 -5.49 9.08 -6.98
C PRO A 359 -4.42 9.75 -7.84
N PHE A 360 -3.14 9.59 -7.52
CA PHE A 360 -2.04 10.11 -8.33
C PHE A 360 -1.96 9.43 -9.71
N ALA A 361 -2.16 8.10 -9.77
CA ALA A 361 -2.28 7.36 -11.03
C ALA A 361 -3.48 7.81 -11.86
N ALA A 362 -4.62 8.08 -11.22
CA ALA A 362 -5.82 8.59 -11.90
C ALA A 362 -5.58 9.97 -12.54
N LEU A 363 -4.87 10.86 -11.86
CA LEU A 363 -4.44 12.15 -12.40
C LEU A 363 -3.46 11.98 -13.58
N GLY A 364 -2.53 11.02 -13.49
CA GLY A 364 -1.63 10.67 -14.59
C GLY A 364 -2.40 10.19 -15.83
N GLY A 365 -3.40 9.34 -15.63
CA GLY A 365 -4.32 8.91 -16.70
C GLY A 365 -5.09 10.07 -17.34
N LEU A 366 -5.55 11.03 -16.53
CA LEU A 366 -6.21 12.25 -16.99
C LEU A 366 -5.27 13.10 -17.87
N ALA A 367 -4.02 13.32 -17.42
CA ALA A 367 -3.01 14.05 -18.19
C ALA A 367 -2.76 13.40 -19.55
N ALA A 368 -2.54 12.10 -19.58
CA ALA A 368 -2.30 11.36 -20.82
C ALA A 368 -3.48 11.49 -21.79
N ALA A 369 -4.72 11.39 -21.30
CA ALA A 369 -5.92 11.57 -22.11
C ALA A 369 -6.04 13.00 -22.69
N TRP A 370 -5.67 14.03 -21.93
CA TRP A 370 -5.63 15.42 -22.40
C TRP A 370 -4.56 15.65 -23.45
N ILE A 371 -3.34 15.11 -23.23
CA ILE A 371 -2.23 15.19 -24.17
C ILE A 371 -2.63 14.53 -25.50
N VAL A 372 -3.14 13.30 -25.46
CA VAL A 372 -3.58 12.58 -26.66
C VAL A 372 -4.68 13.35 -27.40
N LYS A 373 -5.68 13.88 -26.68
CA LYS A 373 -6.75 14.67 -27.28
C LYS A 373 -6.22 15.95 -27.97
N SER A 374 -5.20 16.58 -27.41
CA SER A 374 -4.62 17.81 -27.96
C SER A 374 -3.82 17.53 -29.25
N VAL A 375 -3.22 16.36 -29.37
CA VAL A 375 -2.33 15.96 -30.47
C VAL A 375 -3.10 15.31 -31.63
N THR A 376 -4.12 14.49 -31.36
CA THR A 376 -4.87 13.75 -32.41
C THR A 376 -5.55 14.64 -33.44
N THR A 377 -5.70 15.93 -33.15
CA THR A 377 -6.23 16.92 -34.10
C THR A 377 -5.18 17.40 -35.11
N ARG A 378 -3.88 17.10 -34.96
CA ARG A 378 -2.82 17.77 -35.71
C ARG A 378 -1.69 16.94 -36.33
N ARG A 379 -1.23 15.80 -35.72
CA ARG A 379 -0.03 15.06 -36.26
C ARG A 379 -0.01 13.58 -35.82
N LYS A 380 -0.09 12.63 -36.78
CA LYS A 380 0.09 11.17 -36.52
C LYS A 380 1.48 10.84 -35.99
N VAL A 381 2.53 11.52 -36.46
CA VAL A 381 3.92 11.32 -36.01
C VAL A 381 4.10 11.66 -34.54
N THR A 382 3.53 12.77 -34.06
CA THR A 382 3.61 13.16 -32.66
C THR A 382 2.88 12.16 -31.77
N LEU A 383 1.74 11.62 -32.21
CA LEU A 383 1.01 10.59 -31.45
C LEU A 383 1.85 9.30 -31.36
N ALA A 384 2.47 8.87 -32.45
CA ALA A 384 3.36 7.70 -32.46
C ALA A 384 4.54 7.91 -31.50
N ALA A 385 5.21 9.07 -31.55
CA ALA A 385 6.31 9.40 -30.65
C ALA A 385 5.89 9.38 -29.16
N LEU A 386 4.74 9.96 -28.82
CA LEU A 386 4.19 9.93 -27.45
C LEU A 386 3.84 8.50 -27.01
N THR A 387 3.28 7.68 -27.89
CA THR A 387 2.99 6.27 -27.60
C THR A 387 4.28 5.50 -27.34
N THR A 388 5.32 5.68 -28.17
CA THR A 388 6.62 5.04 -27.97
C THR A 388 7.27 5.48 -26.66
N LEU A 389 7.23 6.78 -26.34
CA LEU A 389 7.74 7.30 -25.07
C LEU A 389 7.00 6.70 -23.87
N PHE A 390 5.66 6.60 -23.95
CA PHE A 390 4.85 5.98 -22.90
C PHE A 390 5.18 4.50 -22.74
N LEU A 391 5.24 3.74 -23.84
CA LEU A 391 5.58 2.31 -23.79
C LEU A 391 7.01 2.08 -23.26
N GLY A 392 7.97 2.89 -23.67
CA GLY A 392 9.33 2.87 -23.11
C GLY A 392 9.35 3.19 -21.62
N GLY A 393 8.61 4.23 -21.20
CA GLY A 393 8.50 4.60 -19.79
C GLY A 393 7.80 3.56 -18.90
N ILE A 394 6.93 2.74 -19.48
CA ILE A 394 6.31 1.60 -18.77
C ILE A 394 7.21 0.36 -18.77
N ALA A 395 8.00 0.16 -19.83
CA ALA A 395 8.88 -1.00 -19.92
C ALA A 395 9.95 -1.01 -18.81
N LEU A 396 10.43 0.17 -18.38
CA LEU A 396 11.41 0.30 -17.30
C LEU A 396 10.89 -0.29 -15.97
N PRO A 397 9.81 0.23 -15.35
CA PRO A 397 9.33 -0.34 -14.09
C PRO A 397 8.85 -1.79 -14.22
N VAL A 398 8.33 -2.22 -15.37
CA VAL A 398 8.01 -3.64 -15.61
C VAL A 398 9.26 -4.50 -15.57
N SER A 399 10.37 -4.05 -16.19
CA SER A 399 11.66 -4.74 -16.12
C SER A 399 12.14 -4.87 -14.67
N ASP A 400 12.06 -3.76 -13.90
CA ASP A 400 12.45 -3.76 -12.49
C ASP A 400 11.58 -4.70 -11.66
N MET A 401 10.26 -4.73 -11.90
CA MET A 401 9.34 -5.67 -11.23
C MET A 401 9.71 -7.12 -11.46
N VAL A 402 10.14 -7.47 -12.68
CA VAL A 402 10.57 -8.84 -13.02
C VAL A 402 11.89 -9.17 -12.33
N ARG A 403 12.88 -8.26 -12.39
CA ARG A 403 14.22 -8.49 -11.83
C ARG A 403 14.24 -8.52 -10.30
N LEU A 404 13.39 -7.70 -9.67
CA LEU A 404 13.28 -7.62 -8.22
C LEU A 404 12.32 -8.67 -7.62
N HIS A 405 11.61 -9.45 -8.43
CA HIS A 405 10.67 -10.43 -7.90
C HIS A 405 11.35 -11.40 -6.91
N PRO A 406 10.74 -11.64 -5.72
CA PRO A 406 9.44 -11.17 -5.20
C PRO A 406 9.55 -9.90 -4.32
N TYR A 407 10.58 -9.09 -4.46
CA TYR A 407 10.88 -7.92 -3.62
C TYR A 407 10.53 -6.59 -4.32
N GLN A 408 9.52 -6.53 -5.19
CA GLN A 408 9.17 -5.33 -5.98
C GLN A 408 8.98 -4.07 -5.13
N TYR A 409 8.47 -4.20 -3.90
CA TYR A 409 8.24 -3.06 -3.01
C TYR A 409 9.54 -2.34 -2.59
N THR A 410 10.69 -2.98 -2.74
CA THR A 410 12.00 -2.39 -2.44
C THR A 410 12.49 -1.47 -3.57
N ASN A 411 11.83 -1.48 -4.73
CA ASN A 411 12.23 -0.73 -5.90
C ASN A 411 12.51 0.75 -5.59
N PHE A 412 13.59 1.24 -6.16
CA PHE A 412 13.89 2.64 -6.36
C PHE A 412 14.01 2.88 -7.88
N ASN A 413 13.56 4.04 -8.34
CA ASN A 413 13.55 4.37 -9.74
C ASN A 413 14.96 4.74 -10.24
N TRP A 414 15.08 5.06 -11.52
CA TRP A 414 16.37 5.40 -12.13
C TRP A 414 16.99 6.69 -11.57
N LEU A 415 16.18 7.64 -11.06
CA LEU A 415 16.70 8.86 -10.42
C LEU A 415 17.52 8.55 -9.15
N ALA A 416 17.19 7.44 -8.47
CA ALA A 416 17.96 6.94 -7.32
C ALA A 416 19.10 5.99 -7.72
N GLY A 417 19.27 5.68 -9.01
CA GLY A 417 20.20 4.65 -9.49
C GLY A 417 19.70 3.22 -9.25
N GLY A 418 18.37 3.01 -9.17
CA GLY A 418 17.77 1.71 -8.83
C GLY A 418 18.06 1.30 -7.39
N VAL A 419 17.85 0.02 -7.07
CA VAL A 419 18.16 -0.52 -5.72
C VAL A 419 19.65 -0.51 -5.43
N HIS A 420 20.49 -0.68 -6.45
CA HIS A 420 21.94 -0.62 -6.31
C HIS A 420 22.43 0.76 -5.86
N GLY A 421 21.90 1.84 -6.43
CA GLY A 421 22.22 3.21 -6.02
C GLY A 421 21.62 3.56 -4.65
N ALA A 422 20.49 2.96 -4.29
CA ALA A 422 19.75 3.28 -3.07
C ALA A 422 20.21 2.51 -1.82
N GLN A 423 20.94 1.40 -1.95
CA GLN A 423 21.21 0.47 -0.84
C GLN A 423 22.00 1.06 0.34
N SER A 424 22.86 2.04 0.08
CA SER A 424 23.64 2.73 1.13
C SER A 424 22.87 3.87 1.80
N ASP A 425 21.81 4.35 1.15
CA ASP A 425 21.12 5.57 1.55
C ASP A 425 19.74 5.30 2.16
N TYR A 426 19.13 4.13 1.85
CA TYR A 426 17.77 3.79 2.26
C TYR A 426 17.64 2.32 2.65
N MET A 427 16.69 2.02 3.53
CA MET A 427 16.32 0.63 3.84
C MET A 427 15.57 0.01 2.64
N LEU A 428 16.02 -1.18 2.20
CA LEU A 428 15.40 -1.91 1.10
C LEU A 428 14.38 -2.93 1.60
N ASP A 429 14.82 -4.10 2.08
CA ASP A 429 13.93 -5.14 2.59
C ASP A 429 13.55 -4.91 4.07
N TYR A 430 12.93 -3.77 4.36
CA TYR A 430 12.49 -3.42 5.70
C TYR A 430 11.39 -4.33 6.26
N TRP A 431 10.76 -5.13 5.40
CA TRP A 431 9.76 -6.11 5.83
C TRP A 431 10.35 -7.47 6.17
N GLY A 432 11.48 -7.84 5.56
CA GLY A 432 12.23 -9.07 5.81
C GLY A 432 11.77 -10.27 5.00
N LEU A 433 11.21 -10.04 3.80
CA LEU A 433 10.69 -11.12 2.94
C LEU A 433 11.77 -12.07 2.45
N ALA A 434 13.04 -11.64 2.43
CA ALA A 434 14.17 -12.43 1.96
C ALA A 434 14.44 -13.67 2.83
N PHE A 435 13.91 -13.74 4.03
CA PHE A 435 14.06 -14.90 4.91
C PHE A 435 13.40 -16.17 4.37
N LYS A 436 12.38 -16.07 3.52
CA LYS A 436 11.83 -17.23 2.83
C LYS A 436 12.91 -17.94 2.01
N GLN A 437 13.52 -17.24 1.08
CA GLN A 437 14.55 -17.80 0.21
C GLN A 437 15.81 -18.19 1.03
N ALA A 438 16.17 -17.40 2.04
CA ALA A 438 17.30 -17.73 2.91
C ALA A 438 17.07 -19.04 3.70
N ALA A 439 15.87 -19.26 4.21
CA ALA A 439 15.49 -20.49 4.89
C ALA A 439 15.42 -21.68 3.92
N GLU A 440 14.91 -21.49 2.71
CA GLU A 440 14.91 -22.50 1.65
C GLU A 440 16.34 -22.94 1.29
N GLU A 441 17.24 -21.98 1.09
CA GLU A 441 18.65 -22.25 0.79
C GLU A 441 19.36 -23.00 1.93
N LEU A 442 19.10 -22.62 3.19
CA LEU A 442 19.66 -23.35 4.34
C LEU A 442 19.18 -24.79 4.36
N ARG A 443 17.87 -25.02 4.24
CA ARG A 443 17.30 -26.38 4.21
C ARG A 443 17.88 -27.22 3.06
N ASN A 444 17.95 -26.65 1.85
CA ASN A 444 18.46 -27.33 0.67
C ASN A 444 19.93 -27.74 0.82
N ARG A 445 20.77 -26.86 1.38
CA ARG A 445 22.19 -27.16 1.62
C ARG A 445 22.39 -28.25 2.66
N LEU A 446 21.60 -28.21 3.75
CA LEU A 446 21.65 -29.26 4.77
C LEU A 446 21.17 -30.61 4.22
N ALA A 447 20.10 -30.63 3.44
CA ALA A 447 19.59 -31.83 2.79
C ALA A 447 20.60 -32.41 1.78
N THR A 448 21.19 -31.55 0.92
CA THR A 448 22.19 -31.98 -0.07
C THR A 448 23.45 -32.52 0.58
N SER A 449 23.87 -31.97 1.73
CA SER A 449 25.02 -32.45 2.49
C SER A 449 24.69 -33.60 3.43
N ALA A 450 23.48 -34.12 3.44
CA ALA A 450 22.98 -35.15 4.35
C ALA A 450 23.25 -34.83 5.84
N GLN A 451 23.22 -33.56 6.22
CA GLN A 451 23.46 -33.12 7.59
C GLN A 451 22.18 -33.20 8.41
N HIS A 452 22.28 -33.77 9.59
CA HIS A 452 21.20 -33.88 10.56
C HIS A 452 21.51 -33.07 11.82
N PRO A 453 20.50 -32.59 12.54
CA PRO A 453 20.73 -31.91 13.81
C PRO A 453 21.42 -32.88 14.81
N PRO A 454 22.18 -32.34 15.77
CA PRO A 454 22.76 -33.16 16.83
C PRO A 454 21.69 -33.96 17.57
N ALA A 455 22.04 -35.15 18.07
CA ALA A 455 21.11 -36.04 18.75
C ALA A 455 20.40 -35.31 19.92
N GLY A 456 19.08 -35.39 19.94
CA GLY A 456 18.25 -34.86 21.02
C GLY A 456 17.92 -33.36 20.93
N ARG A 457 18.33 -32.63 19.87
CA ARG A 457 17.95 -31.22 19.70
C ARG A 457 17.67 -30.87 18.24
N LYS A 458 17.01 -29.74 18.01
CA LYS A 458 16.84 -29.13 16.70
C LYS A 458 18.08 -28.34 16.28
N TRP A 459 18.17 -27.96 15.01
CA TRP A 459 19.07 -26.92 14.57
C TRP A 459 18.68 -25.58 15.20
N VAL A 460 19.65 -24.86 15.74
CA VAL A 460 19.43 -23.52 16.32
C VAL A 460 19.94 -22.47 15.35
N VAL A 461 19.06 -21.51 15.01
CA VAL A 461 19.36 -20.44 14.04
C VAL A 461 19.24 -19.08 14.72
N ALA A 462 20.33 -18.33 14.74
CA ALA A 462 20.32 -16.95 15.20
C ALA A 462 19.72 -16.02 14.13
N ILE A 463 18.80 -15.15 14.53
CA ILE A 463 18.06 -14.30 13.61
C ILE A 463 18.41 -12.83 13.82
N CYS A 464 18.81 -12.15 12.75
CA CYS A 464 18.82 -10.68 12.68
C CYS A 464 17.75 -10.21 11.70
N GLY A 465 16.54 -10.00 12.21
CA GLY A 465 15.32 -9.66 11.44
C GLY A 465 14.06 -10.17 12.13
N PRO A 466 12.95 -10.39 11.39
CA PRO A 466 11.66 -10.87 11.93
C PRO A 466 11.75 -12.34 12.37
N GLN A 467 12.03 -12.57 13.66
CA GLN A 467 12.25 -13.92 14.21
C GLN A 467 11.04 -14.83 14.04
N ALA A 468 9.84 -14.37 14.38
CA ALA A 468 8.63 -15.19 14.27
C ALA A 468 8.36 -15.66 12.83
N SER A 469 8.61 -14.79 11.85
CA SER A 469 8.49 -15.10 10.43
C SER A 469 9.59 -16.07 9.97
N ALA A 470 10.83 -15.86 10.42
CA ALA A 470 11.93 -16.77 10.14
C ALA A 470 11.67 -18.18 10.69
N GLU A 471 11.08 -18.29 11.88
CA GLU A 471 10.71 -19.57 12.50
C GLU A 471 9.70 -20.35 11.64
N VAL A 472 8.68 -19.68 11.13
CA VAL A 472 7.71 -20.29 10.21
C VAL A 472 8.39 -20.74 8.92
N GLU A 473 9.23 -19.88 8.32
CA GLU A 473 9.91 -20.18 7.04
C GLU A 473 10.94 -21.31 7.19
N LEU A 474 11.63 -21.41 8.32
CA LEU A 474 12.59 -22.49 8.61
C LEU A 474 11.89 -23.84 8.82
N GLY A 475 10.74 -23.84 9.49
CA GLY A 475 9.95 -25.04 9.75
C GLY A 475 10.38 -25.81 11.00
N PRO A 476 9.73 -26.97 11.28
CA PRO A 476 9.76 -27.64 12.59
C PRO A 476 11.09 -28.25 13.00
N GLN A 477 12.04 -28.41 12.09
CA GLN A 477 13.38 -28.97 12.38
C GLN A 477 14.33 -27.93 12.98
N PHE A 478 13.91 -26.66 13.03
CA PHE A 478 14.69 -25.55 13.50
C PHE A 478 14.09 -24.91 14.74
N GLU A 479 14.93 -24.26 15.51
CA GLU A 479 14.60 -23.38 16.63
C GLU A 479 15.30 -22.04 16.40
N THR A 480 14.61 -20.95 16.64
CA THR A 480 15.14 -19.60 16.42
C THR A 480 15.57 -18.95 17.74
N THR A 481 16.62 -18.14 17.69
CA THR A 481 17.15 -17.42 18.84
C THR A 481 17.72 -16.06 18.43
N PHE A 482 17.82 -15.13 19.39
CA PHE A 482 18.66 -13.95 19.27
C PHE A 482 20.07 -14.18 19.84
N ASN A 483 20.30 -15.31 20.53
CA ASN A 483 21.58 -15.66 21.12
C ASN A 483 22.45 -16.47 20.15
N ARG A 484 23.32 -15.77 19.43
CA ARG A 484 24.22 -16.38 18.46
C ARG A 484 25.29 -17.31 19.05
N LYS A 485 25.60 -17.21 20.35
CA LYS A 485 26.62 -18.06 21.00
C LYS A 485 26.21 -19.53 21.09
N THR A 486 24.92 -19.81 21.00
CA THR A 486 24.34 -21.15 21.06
C THR A 486 23.77 -21.61 19.73
N ALA A 487 23.91 -20.81 18.67
CA ALA A 487 23.34 -21.10 17.38
C ALA A 487 24.31 -21.88 16.47
N ASP A 488 23.76 -22.75 15.64
CA ASP A 488 24.47 -23.48 14.60
C ASP A 488 24.61 -22.64 13.32
N PHE A 489 23.62 -21.83 13.02
CA PHE A 489 23.53 -20.97 11.83
C PHE A 489 23.03 -19.58 12.19
N ALA A 490 23.17 -18.65 11.26
CA ALA A 490 22.53 -17.34 11.37
C ALA A 490 21.85 -16.93 10.05
N LEU A 491 20.66 -16.35 10.16
CA LEU A 491 20.00 -15.61 9.10
C LEU A 491 20.04 -14.11 9.43
N ALA A 492 20.61 -13.33 8.54
CA ALA A 492 20.73 -11.89 8.70
C ALA A 492 20.19 -11.17 7.45
N LEU A 493 19.32 -10.17 7.64
CA LEU A 493 18.89 -9.29 6.56
C LEU A 493 20.06 -8.39 6.09
N GLY A 494 20.03 -7.97 4.84
CA GLY A 494 20.93 -6.99 4.28
C GLY A 494 20.58 -5.55 4.69
N THR A 495 20.29 -5.32 5.97
CA THR A 495 19.88 -4.03 6.52
C THR A 495 20.96 -3.46 7.43
N PHE A 496 20.93 -2.14 7.69
CA PHE A 496 21.96 -1.45 8.46
C PHE A 496 22.14 -1.97 9.89
N TYR A 497 21.12 -2.54 10.51
CA TYR A 497 21.19 -3.06 11.89
C TYR A 497 21.68 -4.51 11.97
N CYS A 498 21.90 -5.19 10.82
CA CYS A 498 22.46 -6.55 10.79
C CYS A 498 23.92 -6.52 10.35
N GLN A 499 24.80 -6.99 11.22
CA GLN A 499 26.23 -7.01 10.98
C GLN A 499 26.65 -8.07 9.96
N HIS A 500 27.59 -7.74 9.10
CA HIS A 500 28.33 -8.73 8.35
C HIS A 500 29.21 -9.56 9.31
N LEU A 501 28.95 -10.87 9.40
CA LEU A 501 29.67 -11.74 10.31
C LEU A 501 30.96 -12.25 9.67
N GLN A 502 32.02 -12.40 10.47
CA GLN A 502 33.28 -13.06 10.07
C GLN A 502 33.16 -14.58 10.16
N HIS A 503 32.13 -15.15 9.58
CA HIS A 503 31.85 -16.57 9.50
C HIS A 503 31.61 -16.99 8.05
N PRO A 504 31.78 -18.29 7.70
CA PRO A 504 31.51 -18.78 6.37
C PRO A 504 30.05 -18.45 5.93
N ILE A 505 29.94 -17.84 4.77
CA ILE A 505 28.64 -17.57 4.15
C ILE A 505 28.21 -18.84 3.41
N MET A 506 27.09 -19.42 3.83
CA MET A 506 26.49 -20.57 3.16
C MET A 506 25.67 -20.16 1.93
N ALA A 507 24.90 -19.05 2.03
CA ALA A 507 24.10 -18.52 0.93
C ALA A 507 23.91 -17.02 1.06
N GLU A 508 23.73 -16.36 -0.09
CA GLU A 508 23.29 -14.97 -0.18
C GLU A 508 22.06 -14.88 -1.09
N ILE A 509 21.07 -14.11 -0.66
CA ILE A 509 19.90 -13.78 -1.48
C ILE A 509 20.19 -12.42 -2.11
N VAL A 510 20.37 -12.42 -3.42
CA VAL A 510 20.82 -11.24 -4.19
C VAL A 510 19.79 -10.86 -5.26
N ARG A 511 19.53 -9.57 -5.43
CA ARG A 511 18.80 -8.98 -6.56
C ARG A 511 19.51 -7.71 -7.00
N GLU A 512 19.72 -7.55 -8.30
CA GLU A 512 20.40 -6.38 -8.89
C GLU A 512 21.72 -6.05 -8.15
N ASP A 513 22.55 -7.07 -7.90
CA ASP A 513 23.84 -7.02 -7.18
C ASP A 513 23.75 -6.50 -5.72
N VAL A 514 22.54 -6.45 -5.15
CA VAL A 514 22.29 -6.06 -3.76
C VAL A 514 21.94 -7.29 -2.93
N VAL A 515 22.56 -7.44 -1.76
CA VAL A 515 22.30 -8.54 -0.83
C VAL A 515 21.11 -8.22 0.06
N TYR A 516 20.07 -9.04 -0.03
CA TYR A 516 18.85 -8.94 0.77
C TYR A 516 18.91 -9.75 2.07
N ALA A 517 19.57 -10.91 2.02
CA ALA A 517 19.80 -11.75 3.22
C ALA A 517 21.05 -12.60 3.06
N ARG A 518 21.65 -12.98 4.19
CA ARG A 518 22.75 -13.92 4.29
C ARG A 518 22.43 -15.07 5.23
N VAL A 519 22.93 -16.24 4.87
CA VAL A 519 22.95 -17.43 5.72
C VAL A 519 24.40 -17.73 6.10
N TYR A 520 24.68 -17.79 7.39
CA TYR A 520 26.02 -18.07 7.92
C TYR A 520 26.07 -19.42 8.62
N ASP A 521 27.22 -20.10 8.51
CA ASP A 521 27.57 -21.24 9.35
C ASP A 521 28.35 -20.75 10.57
N LEU A 522 27.78 -20.92 11.77
CA LEU A 522 28.39 -20.48 13.02
C LEU A 522 29.13 -21.61 13.73
N ARG A 523 29.10 -22.84 13.19
CA ARG A 523 29.75 -24.02 13.81
C ARG A 523 31.25 -23.94 13.68
N GLY A 524 31.96 -24.05 14.82
CA GLY A 524 33.44 -24.18 14.85
C GLY A 524 34.24 -22.89 14.81
N GLY A 525 33.62 -21.72 15.04
CA GLY A 525 34.32 -20.43 15.10
C GLY A 525 33.88 -19.53 16.25
N PRO A 526 34.66 -18.47 16.56
CA PRO A 526 34.22 -17.44 17.50
C PRO A 526 32.95 -16.75 16.95
N THR A 527 32.03 -16.46 17.86
CA THR A 527 30.71 -15.88 17.49
C THR A 527 30.75 -14.37 17.65
N PRO A 528 30.96 -13.59 16.57
CA PRO A 528 30.92 -12.12 16.65
C PRO A 528 29.53 -11.59 16.90
N ASN A 529 29.41 -10.29 17.13
CA ASN A 529 28.12 -9.66 17.36
C ASN A 529 27.25 -9.69 16.09
N LEU A 530 26.04 -10.21 16.17
CA LEU A 530 25.12 -10.30 15.04
C LEU A 530 24.49 -8.94 14.71
N LEU A 531 24.27 -8.13 15.75
CA LEU A 531 23.76 -6.77 15.59
C LEU A 531 24.90 -5.78 15.54
N THR A 532 24.87 -4.86 14.61
CA THR A 532 25.80 -3.75 14.57
C THR A 532 25.35 -2.61 15.47
N VAL A 533 26.33 -1.89 16.03
CA VAL A 533 26.15 -0.45 16.15
C VAL A 533 26.08 0.10 14.71
N PRO A 534 25.12 0.98 14.37
CA PRO A 534 25.04 1.60 13.06
C PRO A 534 26.39 2.15 12.63
N PRO A 535 26.76 2.10 11.34
CA PRO A 535 27.95 2.77 10.86
C PRO A 535 27.86 4.27 11.19
N PRO A 536 28.99 4.88 11.53
CA PRO A 536 29.04 6.29 11.95
C PRO A 536 28.51 7.26 10.91
#